data_6927059a0f9dfb05c2ffad9f85c8f5a2
#
_entry.id   6927059a0f9dfb05c2ffad9f85c8f5a2
#
_cell.length_a   1.000
_cell.length_b   1.000
_cell.length_c   1.000
_cell.angle_alpha   90.00
_cell.angle_beta   90.00
_cell.angle_gamma   90.00
#
_symmetry.space_group_name_H-M   'P 1'
#
loop_
_entity.id
_entity.type
_entity.pdbx_description
1 polymer ?
#
loop_
_entity_poly.entity_id
_entity_poly.type
_entity_poly.pdbx_seq_one_letter_code
_entity_poly.pdbx_strand_id
1 'polypeptide(L)'
;MSNNQEGQSLEKLRSRIDGLDSELLKLLNERAKCVIKIGKIKQKEKKDVSVPLREKELLDRLRTVNKGPMTDAMAIYLFQQIIDTLKDLQK
;
A
#
# COMPACT_ATOMS: atom_id res chain seq x y z
N MET A 1 -25.69 28.71 3.83
CA MET A 1 -25.84 27.42 3.28
C MET A 1 -24.55 26.69 3.05
N SER A 2 -23.83 27.15 2.06
CA SER A 2 -22.58 26.48 1.72
C SER A 2 -21.61 26.46 2.88
N ASN A 3 -21.55 27.53 3.70
CA ASN A 3 -20.60 27.58 4.81
C ASN A 3 -20.82 26.48 5.83
N ASN A 4 -22.09 26.22 6.18
CA ASN A 4 -22.40 25.17 7.13
C ASN A 4 -22.06 23.80 6.55
N GLN A 5 -22.35 23.62 5.26
CA GLN A 5 -22.04 22.38 4.58
C GLN A 5 -20.55 22.18 4.48
N GLU A 6 -19.81 23.26 4.23
CA GLU A 6 -18.35 23.19 4.15
C GLU A 6 -17.76 22.79 5.48
N GLY A 7 -18.24 23.38 6.60
CA GLY A 7 -17.75 23.01 7.91
C GLY A 7 -18.04 21.56 8.23
N GLN A 8 -19.29 21.11 7.98
CA GLN A 8 -19.66 19.72 8.17
C GLN A 8 -18.85 18.82 7.25
N SER A 9 -18.64 19.27 6.01
CA SER A 9 -17.88 18.49 5.04
C SER A 9 -16.44 18.27 5.49
N LEU A 10 -15.83 19.29 6.08
CA LEU A 10 -14.45 19.16 6.57
C LEU A 10 -14.35 18.11 7.67
N GLU A 11 -15.25 18.19 8.66
CA GLU A 11 -15.26 17.22 9.74
C GLU A 11 -15.59 15.82 9.24
N LYS A 12 -16.56 15.73 8.34
CA LYS A 12 -16.95 14.44 7.77
C LYS A 12 -15.83 13.86 6.95
N LEU A 13 -15.14 14.67 6.17
CA LEU A 13 -14.03 14.20 5.35
C LEU A 13 -12.85 13.75 6.21
N ARG A 14 -12.57 14.47 7.28
CA ARG A 14 -11.51 14.05 8.21
C ARG A 14 -11.87 12.74 8.88
N SER A 15 -13.12 12.59 9.30
CA SER A 15 -13.57 11.33 9.89
C SER A 15 -13.49 10.20 8.88
N ARG A 16 -13.82 10.47 7.62
CA ARG A 16 -13.69 9.46 6.58
C ARG A 16 -12.23 9.08 6.34
N ILE A 17 -11.34 10.07 6.36
CA ILE A 17 -9.91 9.79 6.21
C ILE A 17 -9.44 8.89 7.35
N ASP A 18 -9.86 9.18 8.60
CA ASP A 18 -9.49 8.35 9.73
C ASP A 18 -9.95 6.91 9.52
N GLY A 19 -11.16 6.72 9.03
CA GLY A 19 -11.67 5.39 8.73
C GLY A 19 -10.89 4.70 7.63
N LEU A 20 -10.56 5.45 6.57
CA LEU A 20 -9.76 4.92 5.47
C LEU A 20 -8.36 4.54 5.93
N ASP A 21 -7.77 5.37 6.78
CA ASP A 21 -6.44 5.09 7.31
C ASP A 21 -6.45 3.81 8.17
N SER A 22 -7.49 3.62 8.96
CA SER A 22 -7.63 2.40 9.76
C SER A 22 -7.74 1.18 8.88
N GLU A 23 -8.53 1.27 7.81
CA GLU A 23 -8.63 0.18 6.85
C GLU A 23 -7.32 -0.07 6.12
N LEU A 24 -6.66 1.02 5.74
CA LEU A 24 -5.38 0.94 5.04
C LEU A 24 -4.35 0.25 5.92
N LEU A 25 -4.28 0.62 7.20
CA LEU A 25 -3.35 -0.01 8.13
C LEU A 25 -3.65 -1.50 8.28
N LYS A 26 -4.93 -1.86 8.35
CA LYS A 26 -5.33 -3.26 8.41
C LYS A 26 -4.87 -4.01 7.18
N LEU A 27 -5.06 -3.42 5.99
CA LEU A 27 -4.65 -4.05 4.73
C LEU A 27 -3.13 -4.17 4.64
N LEU A 28 -2.40 -3.16 5.10
CA LEU A 28 -0.95 -3.23 5.13
C LEU A 28 -0.46 -4.36 6.04
N ASN A 29 -1.13 -4.56 7.18
CA ASN A 29 -0.77 -5.67 8.08
C ASN A 29 -1.13 -7.02 7.47
N GLU A 30 -2.22 -7.11 6.72
CA GLU A 30 -2.55 -8.34 5.99
C GLU A 30 -1.47 -8.64 4.95
N ARG A 31 -1.03 -7.61 4.23
CA ARG A 31 0.05 -7.74 3.27
C ARG A 31 1.34 -8.18 3.96
N ALA A 32 1.62 -7.61 5.12
CA ALA A 32 2.80 -7.96 5.91
C ALA A 32 2.80 -9.44 6.28
N LYS A 33 1.64 -9.99 6.65
CA LYS A 33 1.53 -11.42 6.95
C LYS A 33 1.90 -12.28 5.73
N CYS A 34 1.47 -11.84 4.55
CA CYS A 34 1.84 -12.54 3.32
C CYS A 34 3.34 -12.47 3.08
N VAL A 35 3.93 -11.29 3.30
CA VAL A 35 5.38 -11.10 3.12
C VAL A 35 6.17 -12.03 4.05
N ILE A 36 5.72 -12.16 5.30
CA ILE A 36 6.37 -13.06 6.26
C ILE A 36 6.31 -14.50 5.76
N LYS A 37 5.14 -14.92 5.28
CA LYS A 37 4.96 -16.28 4.76
C LYS A 37 5.85 -16.53 3.55
N ILE A 38 5.89 -15.55 2.64
CA ILE A 38 6.75 -15.65 1.46
C ILE A 38 8.22 -15.76 1.89
N GLY A 39 8.60 -14.97 2.91
CA GLY A 39 9.96 -15.04 3.43
C GLY A 39 10.35 -16.43 3.93
N LYS A 40 9.42 -17.08 4.63
CA LYS A 40 9.64 -18.45 5.12
C LYS A 40 9.81 -19.43 3.97
N ILE A 41 9.00 -19.30 2.92
CA ILE A 41 9.09 -20.13 1.74
C ILE A 41 10.43 -19.92 1.04
N LYS A 42 10.84 -18.66 0.88
CA LYS A 42 12.11 -18.32 0.23
C LYS A 42 13.30 -18.89 1.01
N GLN A 43 13.26 -18.79 2.33
CA GLN A 43 14.33 -19.37 3.16
C GLN A 43 14.41 -20.86 2.96
N LYS A 44 13.25 -21.53 2.97
CA LYS A 44 13.19 -22.97 2.80
C LYS A 44 13.69 -23.39 1.42
N GLU A 45 13.39 -22.60 0.41
CA GLU A 45 13.80 -22.88 -0.97
C GLU A 45 15.12 -22.21 -1.34
N LYS A 46 15.71 -21.47 -0.40
CA LYS A 46 16.98 -20.75 -0.61
C LYS A 46 16.90 -19.75 -1.75
N LYS A 47 15.76 -19.04 -1.83
CA LYS A 47 15.56 -18.01 -2.84
C LYS A 47 15.90 -16.63 -2.28
N ASP A 48 16.20 -15.71 -3.18
CA ASP A 48 16.52 -14.33 -2.80
C ASP A 48 15.31 -13.62 -2.21
N VAL A 49 15.57 -12.74 -1.24
CA VAL A 49 14.54 -11.90 -0.63
C VAL A 49 14.01 -10.89 -1.65
N SER A 50 14.90 -10.31 -2.44
CA SER A 50 14.53 -9.28 -3.42
C SER A 50 14.38 -9.92 -4.80
N VAL A 51 13.25 -9.66 -5.46
CA VAL A 51 12.98 -10.16 -6.80
C VAL A 51 12.61 -8.96 -7.66
N PRO A 52 13.63 -8.31 -8.31
CA PRO A 52 13.38 -7.08 -9.07
C PRO A 52 12.30 -7.22 -10.14
N LEU A 53 12.24 -8.37 -10.80
CA LEU A 53 11.22 -8.59 -11.83
C LEU A 53 9.82 -8.54 -11.22
N ARG A 54 9.64 -9.17 -10.06
CA ARG A 54 8.34 -9.16 -9.37
C ARG A 54 7.96 -7.75 -8.96
N GLU A 55 8.93 -6.96 -8.47
CA GLU A 55 8.67 -5.57 -8.07
C GLU A 55 8.25 -4.74 -9.28
N LYS A 56 8.91 -4.96 -10.41
CA LYS A 56 8.56 -4.26 -11.64
C LYS A 56 7.14 -4.61 -12.08
N GLU A 57 6.79 -5.89 -12.05
CA GLU A 57 5.44 -6.34 -12.40
C GLU A 57 4.38 -5.69 -11.52
N LEU A 58 4.66 -5.62 -10.23
CA LEU A 58 3.73 -5.02 -9.27
C LEU A 58 3.51 -3.55 -9.59
N LEU A 59 4.59 -2.81 -9.80
CA LEU A 59 4.50 -1.38 -10.09
C LEU A 59 3.81 -1.12 -11.44
N ASP A 60 4.08 -1.95 -12.44
CA ASP A 60 3.42 -1.83 -13.74
C ASP A 60 1.92 -2.09 -13.61
N ARG A 61 1.55 -3.07 -12.81
CA ARG A 61 0.14 -3.37 -12.56
C ARG A 61 -0.56 -2.19 -11.89
N LEU A 62 0.12 -1.52 -10.98
CA LEU A 62 -0.46 -0.36 -10.30
C LEU A 62 -0.82 0.74 -11.28
N ARG A 63 0.01 0.96 -12.30
CA ARG A 63 -0.30 1.94 -13.33
C ARG A 63 -1.59 1.58 -14.05
N THR A 64 -1.81 0.30 -14.28
CA THR A 64 -3.00 -0.18 -14.98
C THR A 64 -4.26 -0.01 -14.14
N VAL A 65 -4.18 -0.28 -12.82
CA VAL A 65 -5.37 -0.26 -11.97
C VAL A 65 -5.63 1.09 -11.33
N ASN A 66 -4.66 2.00 -11.37
CA ASN A 66 -4.83 3.32 -10.76
C ASN A 66 -5.80 4.17 -11.59
N LYS A 67 -6.89 4.58 -10.96
CA LYS A 67 -7.91 5.39 -11.60
C LYS A 67 -7.87 6.85 -11.13
N GLY A 68 -6.87 7.21 -10.34
CA GLY A 68 -6.79 8.55 -9.80
C GLY A 68 -7.75 8.71 -8.61
N PRO A 69 -7.76 9.88 -7.99
CA PRO A 69 -7.06 11.12 -8.37
C PRO A 69 -5.54 11.13 -8.15
N MET A 70 -4.96 10.10 -7.48
CA MET A 70 -3.50 10.04 -7.41
C MET A 70 -2.91 9.87 -8.79
N THR A 71 -1.78 10.52 -9.05
CA THR A 71 -1.03 10.25 -10.26
C THR A 71 -0.36 8.88 -10.15
N ASP A 72 0.00 8.31 -11.29
CA ASP A 72 0.74 7.04 -11.28
C ASP A 72 2.06 7.19 -10.52
N ALA A 73 2.73 8.33 -10.67
CA ALA A 73 3.99 8.58 -9.97
C ALA A 73 3.79 8.53 -8.45
N MET A 74 2.71 9.12 -7.95
CA MET A 74 2.39 9.08 -6.52
C MET A 74 2.13 7.65 -6.05
N ALA A 75 1.35 6.90 -6.80
CA ALA A 75 1.02 5.52 -6.46
C ALA A 75 2.28 4.66 -6.42
N ILE A 76 3.14 4.83 -7.42
CA ILE A 76 4.39 4.08 -7.52
C ILE A 76 5.31 4.41 -6.36
N TYR A 77 5.44 5.70 -6.04
CA TYR A 77 6.28 6.12 -4.91
C TYR A 77 5.80 5.46 -3.61
N LEU A 78 4.50 5.54 -3.33
CA LEU A 78 3.95 4.97 -2.10
C LEU A 78 4.17 3.46 -2.05
N PHE A 79 3.90 2.77 -3.13
CA PHE A 79 4.05 1.32 -3.15
C PHE A 79 5.50 0.88 -3.09
N GLN A 80 6.41 1.68 -3.65
CA GLN A 80 7.83 1.39 -3.49
C GLN A 80 8.22 1.44 -2.01
N GLN A 81 7.69 2.43 -1.27
CA GLN A 81 7.93 2.52 0.17
C GLN A 81 7.35 1.33 0.92
N ILE A 82 6.15 0.90 0.53
CA ILE A 82 5.53 -0.27 1.14
C ILE A 82 6.37 -1.51 0.89
N ILE A 83 6.79 -1.72 -0.36
CA ILE A 83 7.62 -2.86 -0.73
C ILE A 83 8.91 -2.87 0.09
N ASP A 84 9.60 -1.75 0.10
CA ASP A 84 10.91 -1.65 0.77
C ASP A 84 10.78 -1.82 2.27
N THR A 85 9.73 -1.21 2.85
CA THR A 85 9.52 -1.27 4.30
C THR A 85 9.19 -2.70 4.74
N LEU A 86 8.30 -3.37 4.03
CA LEU A 86 7.86 -4.70 4.43
C LEU A 86 8.85 -5.79 4.04
N LYS A 87 9.77 -5.50 3.14
CA LYS A 87 10.78 -6.46 2.72
C LYS A 87 11.59 -6.98 3.91
N ASP A 88 11.82 -6.14 4.92
CA ASP A 88 12.58 -6.56 6.10
C ASP A 88 11.91 -7.70 6.85
N LEU A 89 10.61 -7.87 6.70
CA LEU A 89 9.88 -8.94 7.37
C LEU A 89 10.18 -10.32 6.77
N GLN A 90 10.88 -10.37 5.63
CA GLN A 90 11.26 -11.65 5.01
C GLN A 90 12.55 -12.23 5.60
N LYS A 91 13.24 -11.48 6.43
CA LYS A 91 14.52 -11.92 7.01
C LYS A 91 14.34 -12.89 8.17
#